data_786a59349f6c15df69b45b7bc6cb5eb7
#
_entry.id   786a59349f6c15df69b45b7bc6cb5eb7
#
_cell.length_a   1.000
_cell.length_b   1.000
_cell.length_c   1.000
_cell.angle_alpha   90.00
_cell.angle_beta   90.00
_cell.angle_gamma   90.00
#
_symmetry.space_group_name_H-M   'P 1'
#
loop_
_entity.id
_entity.type
_entity.pdbx_description
1 polymer ?
#
loop_
_entity_poly.entity_id
_entity_poly.type
_entity_poly.pdbx_seq_one_letter_code
_entity_poly.pdbx_strand_id
1 'polypeptide(L)'
;TGHSYIIYGPLSNGATTLMFEGVPNYPDSSRWWQIVDKHKVNIFYTAPTAIRALMREGDKPVKKTSRKTLKLLGTVGEPINPEAWMWYYKTVGDSRCPIVDTWWQTETGGILIAPQPGAIDLKPGSATKPFYGIKPVLVDKDGKIIKGEGQGRLCMASSWPGQMRTVYGDHQRFIDTYFS
;
A
#
# COMPACT_ATOMS: atom_id res chain seq x y z
N THR A 1 4.86 -5.91 5.52
CA THR A 1 5.09 -4.45 5.32
C THR A 1 6.29 -3.98 6.12
N GLY A 2 6.37 -4.36 7.39
CA GLY A 2 7.43 -3.88 8.29
C GLY A 2 8.85 -4.13 7.78
N HIS A 3 9.14 -5.31 7.30
CA HIS A 3 10.48 -5.64 6.82
C HIS A 3 10.85 -4.84 5.57
N SER A 4 10.03 -4.96 4.51
CA SER A 4 10.38 -4.44 3.18
C SER A 4 10.26 -2.91 3.10
N TYR A 5 9.18 -2.33 3.64
CA TYR A 5 8.83 -0.93 3.37
C TYR A 5 8.96 0.01 4.55
N ILE A 6 9.19 -0.48 5.76
CA ILE A 6 9.45 0.35 6.93
C ILE A 6 10.92 0.31 7.32
N ILE A 7 11.58 -0.83 7.19
CA ILE A 7 12.98 -0.98 7.61
C ILE A 7 13.91 -1.09 6.41
N TYR A 8 13.89 -2.22 5.68
CA TYR A 8 14.92 -2.50 4.68
C TYR A 8 14.85 -1.56 3.48
N GLY A 9 13.68 -1.33 2.92
CA GLY A 9 13.51 -0.46 1.76
C GLY A 9 14.01 0.97 2.00
N PRO A 10 13.48 1.69 3.01
CA PRO A 10 13.94 3.04 3.31
C PRO A 10 15.44 3.11 3.65
N LEU A 11 15.93 2.24 4.52
CA LEU A 11 17.33 2.30 4.98
C LEU A 11 18.31 1.94 3.87
N SER A 12 18.00 0.96 3.01
CA SER A 12 18.86 0.63 1.85
C SER A 12 18.92 1.74 0.80
N ASN A 13 17.95 2.65 0.80
CA ASN A 13 17.94 3.84 -0.05
C ASN A 13 18.47 5.10 0.67
N GLY A 14 19.10 4.96 1.84
CA GLY A 14 19.62 6.09 2.62
C GLY A 14 18.54 7.02 3.18
N ALA A 15 17.28 6.56 3.23
CA ALA A 15 16.18 7.33 3.80
C ALA A 15 16.07 7.13 5.31
N THR A 16 15.60 8.14 6.00
CA THR A 16 15.22 8.03 7.40
C THR A 16 13.86 7.38 7.52
N THR A 17 13.75 6.35 8.36
CA THR A 17 12.46 5.78 8.71
C THR A 17 12.04 6.25 10.10
N LEU A 18 10.78 6.66 10.22
CA LEU A 18 10.18 7.07 11.49
C LEU A 18 9.24 5.96 11.97
N MET A 19 9.59 5.36 13.10
CA MET A 19 8.73 4.39 13.78
C MET A 19 7.96 5.10 14.90
N PHE A 20 6.66 4.93 14.89
CA PHE A 20 5.77 5.52 15.88
C PHE A 20 5.09 4.41 16.70
N GLU A 21 5.31 4.45 18.00
CA GLU A 21 4.60 3.59 18.95
C GLU A 21 3.36 4.30 19.47
N GLY A 22 2.20 3.74 19.20
CA GLY A 22 0.92 4.29 19.65
C GLY A 22 -0.22 4.07 18.68
N VAL A 23 -1.41 4.43 19.11
CA VAL A 23 -2.63 4.37 18.31
C VAL A 23 -2.92 5.72 17.64
N PRO A 24 -3.64 5.72 16.50
CA PRO A 24 -3.80 6.94 15.69
C PRO A 24 -4.61 8.06 16.37
N ASN A 25 -5.43 7.73 17.34
CA ASN A 25 -6.37 8.66 17.99
C ASN A 25 -6.02 8.98 19.46
N TYR A 26 -4.81 8.67 19.92
CA TYR A 26 -4.38 8.99 21.29
C TYR A 26 -3.19 9.99 21.27
N PRO A 27 -3.19 11.04 22.09
CA PRO A 27 -4.27 11.49 23.00
C PRO A 27 -5.48 12.11 22.28
N ASP A 28 -5.34 12.43 20.99
CA ASP A 28 -6.43 12.88 20.13
C ASP A 28 -6.15 12.53 18.65
N SER A 29 -7.15 12.65 17.80
CA SER A 29 -7.09 12.23 16.38
C SER A 29 -6.19 13.13 15.49
N SER A 30 -5.55 14.17 16.04
CA SER A 30 -4.54 14.94 15.32
C SER A 30 -3.11 14.41 15.52
N ARG A 31 -2.93 13.40 16.37
CA ARG A 31 -1.61 12.91 16.79
C ARG A 31 -0.68 12.57 15.63
N TRP A 32 -1.16 11.81 14.64
CA TRP A 32 -0.33 11.44 13.48
C TRP A 32 0.09 12.65 12.65
N TRP A 33 -0.80 13.61 12.50
CA TRP A 33 -0.54 14.81 11.71
C TRP A 33 0.44 15.76 12.42
N GLN A 34 0.38 15.81 13.74
CA GLN A 34 1.39 16.51 14.55
C GLN A 34 2.78 15.87 14.41
N ILE A 35 2.85 14.53 14.36
CA ILE A 35 4.10 13.81 14.14
C ILE A 35 4.65 14.10 12.73
N VAL A 36 3.78 14.11 11.72
CA VAL A 36 4.16 14.49 10.35
C VAL A 36 4.81 15.88 10.32
N ASP A 37 4.19 16.87 10.95
CA ASP A 37 4.74 18.23 11.00
C ASP A 37 6.03 18.32 11.82
N LYS A 38 6.03 17.75 13.02
CA LYS A 38 7.18 17.78 13.93
C LYS A 38 8.43 17.17 13.30
N HIS A 39 8.29 16.03 12.63
CA HIS A 39 9.41 15.29 12.06
C HIS A 39 9.59 15.52 10.55
N LYS A 40 8.81 16.43 9.96
CA LYS A 40 8.89 16.80 8.53
C LYS A 40 8.79 15.59 7.62
N VAL A 41 7.83 14.69 7.91
CA VAL A 41 7.62 13.45 7.16
C VAL A 41 7.30 13.76 5.71
N ASN A 42 7.94 13.07 4.78
CA ASN A 42 7.73 13.23 3.34
C ASN A 42 6.79 12.17 2.74
N ILE A 43 6.85 10.95 3.26
CA ILE A 43 6.06 9.81 2.80
C ILE A 43 5.29 9.26 4.00
N PHE A 44 3.97 9.14 3.86
CA PHE A 44 3.12 8.56 4.88
C PHE A 44 2.43 7.31 4.33
N TYR A 45 2.70 6.16 4.97
CA TYR A 45 2.27 4.84 4.50
C TYR A 45 1.55 4.10 5.62
N THR A 46 0.28 3.76 5.40
CA THR A 46 -0.58 3.18 6.43
C THR A 46 -1.69 2.29 5.84
N ALA A 47 -2.48 1.67 6.72
CA ALA A 47 -3.57 0.81 6.33
C ALA A 47 -4.89 1.57 6.11
N PRO A 48 -5.73 1.17 5.14
CA PRO A 48 -7.05 1.76 4.92
C PRO A 48 -7.97 1.73 6.15
N THR A 49 -7.88 0.72 6.99
CA THR A 49 -8.62 0.66 8.27
C THR A 49 -8.30 1.85 9.16
N ALA A 50 -7.04 2.24 9.28
CA ALA A 50 -6.63 3.40 10.06
C ALA A 50 -7.12 4.71 9.42
N ILE A 51 -7.07 4.82 8.09
CA ILE A 51 -7.62 5.97 7.36
C ILE A 51 -9.12 6.11 7.60
N ARG A 52 -9.88 5.01 7.49
CA ARG A 52 -11.33 5.04 7.77
C ARG A 52 -11.65 5.42 9.21
N ALA A 53 -10.85 4.97 10.18
CA ALA A 53 -11.01 5.37 11.57
C ALA A 53 -10.81 6.88 11.75
N LEU A 54 -9.75 7.44 11.19
CA LEU A 54 -9.47 8.88 11.26
C LEU A 54 -10.48 9.72 10.46
N MET A 55 -10.98 9.22 9.33
CA MET A 55 -12.04 9.86 8.55
C MET A 55 -13.32 10.06 9.36
N ARG A 56 -13.69 9.10 10.21
CA ARG A 56 -14.86 9.21 11.10
C ARG A 56 -14.74 10.34 12.13
N GLU A 57 -13.52 10.72 12.50
CA GLU A 57 -13.25 11.85 13.41
C GLU A 57 -13.37 13.21 12.69
N GLY A 58 -13.57 13.19 11.36
CA GLY A 58 -13.74 14.36 10.53
C GLY A 58 -12.44 15.09 10.17
N ASP A 59 -12.58 16.19 9.47
CA ASP A 59 -11.44 16.94 8.90
C ASP A 59 -10.70 17.80 9.92
N LYS A 60 -11.38 18.26 10.99
CA LYS A 60 -10.82 19.23 11.93
C LYS A 60 -9.49 18.80 12.55
N PRO A 61 -9.31 17.55 13.02
CA PRO A 61 -8.02 17.10 13.55
C PRO A 61 -6.88 17.20 12.54
N VAL A 62 -7.15 16.86 11.27
CA VAL A 62 -6.17 16.93 10.19
C VAL A 62 -5.80 18.40 9.89
N LYS A 63 -6.80 19.27 9.77
CA LYS A 63 -6.62 20.69 9.42
C LYS A 63 -5.95 21.54 10.51
N LYS A 64 -5.78 21.02 11.73
CA LYS A 64 -4.95 21.65 12.78
C LYS A 64 -3.46 21.68 12.47
N THR A 65 -3.01 20.94 11.46
CA THR A 65 -1.61 20.77 11.09
C THR A 65 -1.38 21.16 9.64
N SER A 66 -0.17 21.47 9.29
CA SER A 66 0.19 21.97 7.96
C SER A 66 0.44 20.83 6.96
N ARG A 67 1.09 19.74 7.40
CA ARG A 67 1.50 18.57 6.60
C ARG A 67 2.21 18.93 5.28
N LYS A 68 2.72 20.16 5.16
CA LYS A 68 3.33 20.71 3.93
C LYS A 68 4.54 19.92 3.43
N THR A 69 5.16 19.14 4.29
CA THR A 69 6.31 18.31 3.94
C THR A 69 5.92 16.99 3.28
N LEU A 70 4.65 16.55 3.41
CA LEU A 70 4.18 15.36 2.70
C LEU A 70 4.29 15.56 1.18
N LYS A 71 4.82 14.56 0.52
CA LYS A 71 4.97 14.48 -0.94
C LYS A 71 4.23 13.30 -1.53
N LEU A 72 4.04 12.24 -0.73
CA LEU A 72 3.43 10.99 -1.17
C LEU A 72 2.68 10.34 -0.01
N LEU A 73 1.52 9.81 -0.33
CA LEU A 73 0.71 8.98 0.54
C LEU A 73 0.67 7.56 0.01
N GLY A 74 0.58 6.59 0.90
CA GLY A 74 0.49 5.19 0.50
C GLY A 74 -0.51 4.41 1.33
N THR A 75 -1.05 3.35 0.74
CA THR A 75 -1.96 2.41 1.40
C THR A 75 -1.52 0.97 1.21
N VAL A 76 -1.76 0.15 2.21
CA VAL A 76 -1.31 -1.25 2.25
C VAL A 76 -2.16 -2.12 3.17
N GLY A 77 -2.21 -3.40 2.85
CA GLY A 77 -2.74 -4.47 3.71
C GLY A 77 -4.18 -4.88 3.42
N GLU A 78 -4.95 -4.01 2.79
CA GLU A 78 -6.32 -4.27 2.35
C GLU A 78 -6.72 -3.28 1.24
N PRO A 79 -7.77 -3.58 0.44
CA PRO A 79 -8.28 -2.61 -0.52
C PRO A 79 -8.82 -1.35 0.18
N ILE A 80 -8.50 -0.18 -0.37
CA ILE A 80 -9.09 1.07 0.06
C ILE A 80 -10.32 1.39 -0.82
N ASN A 81 -11.46 1.67 -0.19
CA ASN A 81 -12.64 2.10 -0.93
C ASN A 81 -12.47 3.52 -1.49
N PRO A 82 -13.13 3.87 -2.61
CA PRO A 82 -12.96 5.15 -3.28
C PRO A 82 -13.26 6.37 -2.37
N GLU A 83 -14.22 6.29 -1.46
CA GLU A 83 -14.55 7.35 -0.53
C GLU A 83 -13.39 7.67 0.43
N ALA A 84 -12.83 6.65 1.08
CA ALA A 84 -11.67 6.81 1.97
C ALA A 84 -10.43 7.27 1.19
N TRP A 85 -10.24 6.77 -0.03
CA TRP A 85 -9.18 7.22 -0.93
C TRP A 85 -9.29 8.71 -1.24
N MET A 86 -10.50 9.17 -1.59
CA MET A 86 -10.76 10.59 -1.89
C MET A 86 -10.60 11.49 -0.67
N TRP A 87 -11.04 11.04 0.51
CA TRP A 87 -10.80 11.77 1.75
C TRP A 87 -9.30 11.87 2.06
N TYR A 88 -8.57 10.77 1.91
CA TYR A 88 -7.12 10.71 2.12
C TYR A 88 -6.39 11.66 1.17
N TYR A 89 -6.78 11.67 -0.10
CA TYR A 89 -6.22 12.58 -1.10
C TYR A 89 -6.53 14.05 -0.80
N LYS A 90 -7.81 14.37 -0.60
CA LYS A 90 -8.26 15.77 -0.44
C LYS A 90 -7.89 16.35 0.91
N THR A 91 -8.13 15.61 1.99
CA THR A 91 -8.02 16.14 3.35
C THR A 91 -6.61 15.97 3.91
N VAL A 92 -6.01 14.79 3.79
CA VAL A 92 -4.66 14.55 4.30
C VAL A 92 -3.60 15.07 3.35
N GLY A 93 -3.76 14.80 2.06
CA GLY A 93 -2.82 15.17 1.00
C GLY A 93 -2.98 16.58 0.45
N ASP A 94 -3.99 17.34 0.90
CA ASP A 94 -4.33 18.68 0.39
C ASP A 94 -4.47 18.72 -1.15
N SER A 95 -4.99 17.64 -1.74
CA SER A 95 -5.13 17.45 -3.20
C SER A 95 -3.82 17.59 -4.00
N ARG A 96 -2.66 17.49 -3.36
CA ARG A 96 -1.32 17.64 -3.98
C ARG A 96 -0.45 16.38 -3.85
N CYS A 97 -0.72 15.55 -2.84
CA CYS A 97 0.05 14.32 -2.63
C CYS A 97 -0.61 13.16 -3.38
N PRO A 98 0.09 12.52 -4.33
CA PRO A 98 -0.43 11.33 -4.96
C PRO A 98 -0.57 10.19 -3.93
N ILE A 99 -1.53 9.30 -4.17
CA ILE A 99 -1.72 8.09 -3.37
C ILE A 99 -1.20 6.89 -4.15
N VAL A 100 -0.28 6.15 -3.54
CA VAL A 100 0.19 4.85 -4.02
C VAL A 100 -0.54 3.76 -3.25
N ASP A 101 -1.59 3.23 -3.86
CA ASP A 101 -2.32 2.07 -3.34
C ASP A 101 -1.58 0.81 -3.77
N THR A 102 -1.09 0.02 -2.81
CA THR A 102 -0.17 -1.08 -3.10
C THR A 102 -0.82 -2.43 -2.88
N TRP A 103 -0.70 -3.31 -3.88
CA TRP A 103 -1.06 -4.71 -3.76
C TRP A 103 0.19 -5.59 -3.69
N TRP A 104 0.29 -6.35 -2.63
CA TRP A 104 1.34 -7.32 -2.39
C TRP A 104 1.00 -8.22 -1.19
N GLN A 105 1.79 -9.25 -0.99
CA GLN A 105 1.69 -10.18 0.14
C GLN A 105 3.07 -10.41 0.73
N THR A 106 3.14 -10.99 1.93
CA THR A 106 4.41 -11.42 2.53
C THR A 106 5.17 -12.33 1.59
N GLU A 107 4.46 -13.23 0.94
CA GLU A 107 4.95 -14.24 0.00
C GLU A 107 5.50 -13.63 -1.30
N THR A 108 5.07 -12.46 -1.65
CA THR A 108 5.57 -11.77 -2.85
C THR A 108 6.88 -11.03 -2.60
N GLY A 109 7.28 -10.83 -1.34
CA GLY A 109 8.52 -10.16 -0.94
C GLY A 109 8.54 -8.65 -1.19
N GLY A 110 7.61 -8.16 -1.99
CA GLY A 110 7.48 -6.75 -2.36
C GLY A 110 6.21 -6.48 -3.16
N ILE A 111 6.02 -5.21 -3.53
CA ILE A 111 4.86 -4.74 -4.29
C ILE A 111 4.87 -5.35 -5.69
N LEU A 112 3.73 -5.93 -6.08
CA LEU A 112 3.50 -6.47 -7.43
C LEU A 112 2.63 -5.56 -8.29
N ILE A 113 1.68 -4.85 -7.68
CA ILE A 113 0.78 -3.95 -8.40
C ILE A 113 0.70 -2.64 -7.61
N ALA A 114 1.01 -1.53 -8.24
CA ALA A 114 0.90 -0.20 -7.65
C ALA A 114 0.94 0.89 -8.72
N PRO A 115 0.21 2.00 -8.53
CA PRO A 115 0.34 3.15 -9.41
C PRO A 115 1.73 3.77 -9.28
N GLN A 116 2.16 4.40 -10.37
CA GLN A 116 3.42 5.15 -10.42
C GLN A 116 3.10 6.61 -10.69
N PRO A 117 3.10 7.45 -9.64
CA PRO A 117 2.76 8.85 -9.77
C PRO A 117 3.63 9.56 -10.82
N GLY A 118 2.98 10.32 -11.68
CA GLY A 118 3.63 11.00 -12.79
C GLY A 118 3.81 10.16 -14.06
N ALA A 119 3.69 8.84 -13.98
CA ALA A 119 3.79 7.93 -15.13
C ALA A 119 2.43 7.36 -15.57
N ILE A 120 1.53 7.16 -14.63
CA ILE A 120 0.16 6.65 -14.90
C ILE A 120 -0.87 7.41 -14.08
N ASP A 121 -2.11 7.46 -14.58
CA ASP A 121 -3.22 8.03 -13.84
C ASP A 121 -3.56 7.21 -12.61
N LEU A 122 -3.80 7.90 -11.50
CA LEU A 122 -4.27 7.29 -10.27
C LEU A 122 -5.77 7.02 -10.36
N LYS A 123 -6.20 5.90 -9.78
CA LYS A 123 -7.61 5.51 -9.76
C LYS A 123 -8.02 5.17 -8.33
N PRO A 124 -8.99 5.92 -7.75
CA PRO A 124 -9.50 5.60 -6.42
C PRO A 124 -9.97 4.15 -6.29
N GLY A 125 -9.47 3.45 -5.28
CA GLY A 125 -9.83 2.06 -5.03
C GLY A 125 -9.16 1.03 -5.94
N SER A 126 -8.07 1.40 -6.62
CA SER A 126 -7.34 0.49 -7.50
C SER A 126 -5.82 0.63 -7.35
N ALA A 127 -5.14 -0.50 -7.22
CA ALA A 127 -3.67 -0.56 -7.31
C ALA A 127 -3.15 -0.40 -8.74
N THR A 128 -4.03 -0.36 -9.72
CA THR A 128 -3.85 0.02 -11.14
C THR A 128 -3.02 -0.95 -12.00
N LYS A 129 -1.72 -0.77 -12.09
CA LYS A 129 -0.86 -1.46 -13.07
C LYS A 129 0.17 -2.36 -12.38
N PRO A 130 0.58 -3.44 -13.05
CA PRO A 130 1.68 -4.27 -12.57
C PRO A 130 2.97 -3.46 -12.44
N PHE A 131 3.74 -3.79 -11.41
CA PHE A 131 5.08 -3.27 -11.24
C PHE A 131 6.04 -3.85 -12.30
N TYR A 132 7.20 -3.24 -12.48
CA TYR A 132 8.16 -3.65 -13.50
C TYR A 132 8.58 -5.12 -13.35
N GLY A 133 8.51 -5.87 -14.46
CA GLY A 133 8.86 -7.28 -14.50
C GLY A 133 7.77 -8.25 -14.00
N ILE A 134 6.67 -7.73 -13.45
CA ILE A 134 5.54 -8.55 -12.97
C ILE A 134 4.56 -8.80 -14.10
N LYS A 135 4.13 -10.06 -14.26
CA LYS A 135 3.19 -10.50 -15.30
C LYS A 135 1.95 -11.12 -14.69
N PRO A 136 1.00 -10.31 -14.19
CA PRO A 136 -0.26 -10.83 -13.66
C PRO A 136 -1.17 -11.32 -14.81
N VAL A 137 -1.91 -12.37 -14.52
CA VAL A 137 -2.99 -12.88 -15.37
C VAL A 137 -4.21 -13.16 -14.50
N LEU A 138 -5.39 -13.04 -15.09
CA LEU A 138 -6.61 -13.52 -14.47
C LEU A 138 -6.93 -14.89 -15.06
N VAL A 139 -7.27 -15.85 -14.23
CA VAL A 139 -7.71 -17.18 -14.65
C VAL A 139 -9.11 -17.48 -14.14
N ASP A 140 -9.88 -18.22 -14.91
CA ASP A 140 -11.20 -18.70 -14.52
C ASP A 140 -11.11 -19.89 -13.53
N LYS A 141 -12.26 -20.48 -13.20
CA LYS A 141 -12.34 -21.64 -12.30
C LYS A 141 -11.62 -22.89 -12.83
N ASP A 142 -11.43 -22.98 -14.14
CA ASP A 142 -10.81 -24.11 -14.84
C ASP A 142 -9.32 -23.84 -15.15
N GLY A 143 -8.77 -22.74 -14.63
CA GLY A 143 -7.37 -22.35 -14.82
C GLY A 143 -7.06 -21.73 -16.18
N LYS A 144 -8.06 -21.39 -17.00
CA LYS A 144 -7.85 -20.76 -18.30
C LYS A 144 -7.70 -19.26 -18.16
N ILE A 145 -6.73 -18.70 -18.90
CA ILE A 145 -6.48 -17.26 -18.90
C ILE A 145 -7.69 -16.52 -19.50
N ILE A 146 -8.20 -15.55 -18.75
CA ILE A 146 -9.25 -14.62 -19.19
C ILE A 146 -8.58 -13.54 -20.03
N LYS A 147 -9.03 -13.39 -21.26
CA LYS A 147 -8.55 -12.33 -22.17
C LYS A 147 -9.48 -11.13 -22.11
N GLY A 148 -8.90 -9.92 -21.96
CA GLY A 148 -9.65 -8.67 -21.86
C GLY A 148 -10.18 -8.41 -20.46
N GLU A 149 -11.28 -7.65 -20.37
CA GLU A 149 -11.92 -7.33 -19.09
C GLU A 149 -12.61 -8.55 -18.50
N GLY A 150 -12.47 -8.75 -17.19
CA GLY A 150 -13.09 -9.89 -16.51
C GLY A 150 -12.74 -9.95 -15.03
N GLN A 151 -13.33 -10.95 -14.38
CA GLN A 151 -13.07 -11.29 -12.99
C GLN A 151 -12.59 -12.72 -12.89
N GLY A 152 -11.56 -12.95 -12.07
CA GLY A 152 -10.99 -14.27 -11.92
C GLY A 152 -9.97 -14.32 -10.80
N ARG A 153 -9.32 -15.46 -10.64
CA ARG A 153 -8.19 -15.59 -9.72
C ARG A 153 -6.98 -14.86 -10.28
N LEU A 154 -6.34 -14.03 -9.45
CA LEU A 154 -5.11 -13.33 -9.82
C LEU A 154 -3.92 -14.28 -9.68
N CYS A 155 -3.26 -14.56 -10.79
CA CYS A 155 -2.06 -15.39 -10.84
C CYS A 155 -0.90 -14.60 -11.44
N MET A 156 0.33 -14.99 -11.11
CA MET A 156 1.55 -14.44 -11.70
C MET A 156 2.13 -15.45 -12.70
N ALA A 157 2.19 -15.06 -13.97
CA ALA A 157 2.61 -15.95 -15.05
C ALA A 157 4.10 -16.26 -15.08
N SER A 158 4.92 -15.57 -14.29
CA SER A 158 6.36 -15.82 -14.16
C SER A 158 6.84 -15.45 -12.77
N SER A 159 7.94 -16.06 -12.32
CA SER A 159 8.57 -15.70 -11.06
C SER A 159 9.26 -14.32 -11.15
N TRP A 160 9.56 -13.76 -9.98
CA TRP A 160 10.28 -12.49 -9.80
C TRP A 160 11.29 -12.61 -8.66
N PRO A 161 12.29 -11.71 -8.56
CA PRO A 161 13.38 -11.86 -7.57
C PRO A 161 12.91 -11.94 -6.11
N GLY A 162 11.86 -11.23 -5.73
CA GLY A 162 11.33 -11.20 -4.36
C GLY A 162 10.39 -12.34 -3.99
N GLN A 163 10.04 -13.22 -4.95
CA GLN A 163 9.13 -14.33 -4.69
C GLN A 163 9.63 -15.26 -3.59
N MET A 164 8.75 -15.64 -2.70
CA MET A 164 8.97 -16.70 -1.70
C MET A 164 9.48 -17.96 -2.38
N ARG A 165 10.48 -18.60 -1.78
CA ARG A 165 11.13 -19.81 -2.32
C ARG A 165 10.60 -21.11 -1.72
N THR A 166 10.14 -21.03 -0.48
CA THR A 166 9.66 -22.18 0.28
C THR A 166 9.06 -21.74 1.62
N VAL A 167 8.39 -22.67 2.30
CA VAL A 167 8.11 -22.58 3.73
C VAL A 167 9.23 -23.31 4.47
N TYR A 168 9.83 -22.69 5.48
CA TYR A 168 10.91 -23.30 6.25
C TYR A 168 10.47 -24.63 6.88
N GLY A 169 11.21 -25.69 6.58
CA GLY A 169 10.93 -27.05 7.06
C GLY A 169 9.74 -27.75 6.41
N ASP A 170 9.01 -27.10 5.47
CA ASP A 170 7.81 -27.67 4.85
C ASP A 170 7.64 -27.20 3.39
N HIS A 171 8.49 -27.69 2.52
CA HIS A 171 8.44 -27.34 1.10
C HIS A 171 7.15 -27.81 0.41
N GLN A 172 6.59 -28.93 0.83
CA GLN A 172 5.37 -29.45 0.23
C GLN A 172 4.19 -28.49 0.43
N ARG A 173 4.06 -27.90 1.63
CA ARG A 173 3.06 -26.87 1.89
C ARG A 173 3.18 -25.66 0.96
N PHE A 174 4.40 -25.27 0.62
CA PHE A 174 4.63 -24.20 -0.35
C PHE A 174 4.05 -24.57 -1.72
N ILE A 175 4.32 -25.78 -2.21
CA ILE A 175 3.79 -26.26 -3.49
C ILE A 175 2.25 -26.33 -3.46
N ASP A 176 1.70 -26.99 -2.45
CA ASP A 176 0.25 -27.21 -2.34
C ASP A 176 -0.55 -25.90 -2.20
N THR A 177 0.05 -24.86 -1.61
CA THR A 177 -0.62 -23.59 -1.38
C THR A 177 -0.59 -22.68 -2.61
N TYR A 178 0.50 -22.67 -3.36
CA TYR A 178 0.73 -21.65 -4.39
C TYR A 178 0.83 -22.18 -5.82
N PHE A 179 0.89 -23.50 -6.01
CA PHE A 179 1.09 -24.13 -7.33
C PHE A 179 0.11 -25.28 -7.63
N SER A 180 -0.92 -25.46 -6.82
CA SER A 180 -1.99 -26.44 -7.03
C SER A 180 -3.15 -25.91 -7.86
#